data_315e1fb5d6d37fd38cfceb40d58753af
#
_entry.id   315e1fb5d6d37fd38cfceb40d58753af
#
_cell.length_a   1.000
_cell.length_b   1.000
_cell.length_c   1.000
_cell.angle_alpha   90.00
_cell.angle_beta   90.00
_cell.angle_gamma   90.00
#
_symmetry.space_group_name_H-M   'P 1'
#
loop_
_entity.id
_entity.type
_entity.pdbx_description
1 polymer ?
#
loop_
_entity_poly.entity_id
_entity_poly.type
_entity_poly.pdbx_seq_one_letter_code
_entity_poly.pdbx_strand_id
1 'polypeptide(L)'
;MSLLHVEGVTHWSIPVNNLEESEAFYGDLLGLTLVGRLGNSRMSCFTVGAHHILLCERAATIDHSFVEDPKVHHSFTVSPETLVRACKVFRERQIRIEHLYHRKEGVFPGRELYFFDPSGNRLELRDPTWHAGMPEPTFEELADL
;
A
#
# COMPACT_ATOMS: atom_id res chain seq x y z
N MET A 1 -25.36 -20.98 -5.20
CA MET A 1 -24.67 -22.18 -4.67
C MET A 1 -23.23 -22.18 -5.16
N SER A 2 -22.26 -22.28 -4.26
CA SER A 2 -20.83 -22.37 -4.63
C SER A 2 -20.42 -23.83 -4.86
N LEU A 3 -19.58 -24.07 -5.88
CA LEU A 3 -19.07 -25.39 -6.20
C LEU A 3 -17.81 -25.75 -5.38
N LEU A 4 -17.08 -24.74 -4.94
CA LEU A 4 -15.86 -24.87 -4.16
C LEU A 4 -15.95 -24.02 -2.91
N HIS A 5 -15.08 -24.31 -1.92
CA HIS A 5 -14.97 -23.53 -0.70
C HIS A 5 -13.53 -23.08 -0.54
N VAL A 6 -13.26 -21.78 -0.81
CA VAL A 6 -11.97 -21.15 -0.57
C VAL A 6 -11.93 -20.63 0.87
N GLU A 7 -10.95 -21.04 1.65
CA GLU A 7 -10.87 -20.76 3.08
C GLU A 7 -10.26 -19.39 3.41
N GLY A 8 -9.43 -18.84 2.52
CA GLY A 8 -8.81 -17.55 2.77
C GLY A 8 -7.76 -17.18 1.74
N VAL A 9 -7.05 -16.09 2.03
CA VAL A 9 -5.93 -15.59 1.22
C VAL A 9 -4.63 -15.95 1.92
N THR A 10 -3.68 -16.57 1.20
CA THR A 10 -2.35 -16.89 1.71
C THR A 10 -1.42 -15.69 1.54
N HIS A 11 -1.30 -15.17 0.33
CA HIS A 11 -0.41 -14.07 0.00
C HIS A 11 -0.83 -13.37 -1.30
N TRP A 12 -0.25 -12.19 -1.49
CA TRP A 12 -0.26 -11.42 -2.73
C TRP A 12 1.16 -11.33 -3.25
N SER A 13 1.32 -11.28 -4.57
CA SER A 13 2.60 -11.02 -5.21
C SER A 13 2.56 -9.64 -5.89
N ILE A 14 3.61 -8.84 -5.67
CA ILE A 14 3.77 -7.51 -6.24
C ILE A 14 5.05 -7.53 -7.10
N PRO A 15 4.97 -7.20 -8.39
CA PRO A 15 6.16 -7.11 -9.24
C PRO A 15 6.95 -5.84 -8.89
N VAL A 16 8.27 -5.96 -8.76
CA VAL A 16 9.17 -4.84 -8.49
C VAL A 16 10.36 -4.87 -9.43
N ASN A 17 11.00 -3.72 -9.70
CA ASN A 17 12.16 -3.64 -10.59
C ASN A 17 13.50 -3.74 -9.86
N ASN A 18 13.53 -3.38 -8.58
CA ASN A 18 14.74 -3.46 -7.75
C ASN A 18 14.34 -3.98 -6.37
N LEU A 19 14.82 -5.20 -6.05
CA LEU A 19 14.39 -5.89 -4.83
C LEU A 19 14.89 -5.18 -3.57
N GLU A 20 16.14 -4.74 -3.54
CA GLU A 20 16.73 -4.06 -2.38
C GLU A 20 16.04 -2.72 -2.09
N GLU A 21 15.78 -1.93 -3.11
CA GLU A 21 15.03 -0.67 -3.00
C GLU A 21 13.62 -0.91 -2.52
N SER A 22 12.97 -1.95 -3.03
CA SER A 22 11.60 -2.31 -2.64
C SER A 22 11.55 -2.89 -1.21
N GLU A 23 12.54 -3.69 -0.81
CA GLU A 23 12.65 -4.16 0.57
C GLU A 23 12.77 -2.99 1.56
N ALA A 24 13.57 -1.97 1.23
CA ALA A 24 13.68 -0.75 2.04
C ALA A 24 12.35 0.02 2.07
N PHE A 25 11.67 0.13 0.95
CA PHE A 25 10.37 0.83 0.88
C PHE A 25 9.29 0.11 1.72
N TYR A 26 9.08 -1.18 1.50
CA TYR A 26 8.04 -1.92 2.22
C TYR A 26 8.41 -2.20 3.68
N GLY A 27 9.67 -2.50 3.97
CA GLY A 27 10.16 -2.78 5.32
C GLY A 27 10.43 -1.53 6.14
N ASP A 28 11.35 -0.68 5.69
CA ASP A 28 11.82 0.45 6.50
C ASP A 28 10.84 1.63 6.47
N LEU A 29 10.27 1.95 5.32
CA LEU A 29 9.34 3.08 5.20
C LEU A 29 7.93 2.71 5.67
N LEU A 30 7.34 1.64 5.12
CA LEU A 30 5.96 1.24 5.44
C LEU A 30 5.84 0.43 6.73
N GLY A 31 6.94 -0.16 7.22
CA GLY A 31 6.95 -0.90 8.47
C GLY A 31 6.44 -2.34 8.39
N LEU A 32 6.43 -2.94 7.20
CA LEU A 32 6.13 -4.37 7.07
C LEU A 32 7.28 -5.20 7.62
N THR A 33 6.96 -6.38 8.17
CA THR A 33 7.98 -7.26 8.76
C THR A 33 8.55 -8.19 7.69
N LEU A 34 9.85 -8.05 7.40
CA LEU A 34 10.55 -8.96 6.49
C LEU A 34 10.70 -10.34 7.11
N VAL A 35 10.18 -11.36 6.43
CA VAL A 35 10.40 -12.77 6.78
C VAL A 35 11.74 -13.25 6.22
N GLY A 36 12.05 -12.90 4.98
CA GLY A 36 13.27 -13.27 4.28
C GLY A 36 13.09 -13.43 2.79
N ARG A 37 14.17 -13.77 2.12
CA ARG A 37 14.16 -14.10 0.70
C ARG A 37 13.82 -15.57 0.49
N LEU A 38 13.14 -15.87 -0.61
CA LEU A 38 12.71 -17.23 -0.97
C LEU A 38 13.81 -17.94 -1.76
N GLY A 39 14.66 -18.71 -1.06
CA GLY A 39 15.75 -19.47 -1.66
C GLY A 39 16.69 -18.58 -2.47
N ASN A 40 17.07 -19.05 -3.66
CA ASN A 40 17.93 -18.31 -4.60
C ASN A 40 17.15 -17.41 -5.57
N SER A 41 15.84 -17.30 -5.39
CA SER A 41 15.01 -16.41 -6.21
C SER A 41 15.17 -14.96 -5.80
N ARG A 42 14.92 -14.05 -6.74
CA ARG A 42 14.86 -12.61 -6.45
C ARG A 42 13.44 -12.27 -5.97
N MET A 43 13.07 -12.86 -4.83
CA MET A 43 11.77 -12.67 -4.18
C MET A 43 11.95 -12.50 -2.68
N SER A 44 11.22 -11.57 -2.09
CA SER A 44 11.17 -11.32 -0.64
C SER A 44 9.76 -11.54 -0.12
N CYS A 45 9.65 -12.11 1.08
CA CYS A 45 8.39 -12.30 1.77
C CYS A 45 8.30 -11.35 2.98
N PHE A 46 7.17 -10.66 3.09
CA PHE A 46 6.83 -9.80 4.23
C PHE A 46 5.55 -10.27 4.90
N THR A 47 5.47 -10.14 6.22
CA THR A 47 4.22 -10.33 6.97
C THR A 47 3.49 -9.00 7.11
N VAL A 48 2.18 -9.00 6.86
CA VAL A 48 1.28 -7.86 7.02
C VAL A 48 0.01 -8.35 7.72
N GLY A 49 -0.16 -8.04 9.00
CA GLY A 49 -1.27 -8.59 9.76
C GLY A 49 -1.30 -10.12 9.71
N ALA A 50 -2.41 -10.70 9.27
CA ALA A 50 -2.59 -12.15 9.11
C ALA A 50 -2.15 -12.69 7.73
N HIS A 51 -1.63 -11.83 6.86
CA HIS A 51 -1.29 -12.18 5.47
C HIS A 51 0.19 -12.01 5.19
N HIS A 52 0.61 -12.47 4.00
CA HIS A 52 1.95 -12.26 3.47
C HIS A 52 1.90 -11.53 2.15
N ILE A 53 2.96 -10.78 1.86
CA ILE A 53 3.18 -10.13 0.58
C ILE A 53 4.53 -10.61 0.04
N LEU A 54 4.56 -11.01 -1.22
CA LEU A 54 5.79 -11.35 -1.92
C LEU A 54 6.17 -10.22 -2.86
N LEU A 55 7.41 -9.74 -2.76
CA LEU A 55 8.00 -8.84 -3.75
C LEU A 55 8.78 -9.70 -4.75
N CYS A 56 8.40 -9.61 -6.01
CA CYS A 56 8.96 -10.44 -7.08
C CYS A 56 9.71 -9.54 -8.07
N GLU A 57 11.05 -9.59 -8.05
CA GLU A 57 11.86 -8.76 -8.95
C GLU A 57 11.72 -9.20 -10.40
N ARG A 58 11.55 -8.20 -11.25
CA ARG A 58 11.50 -8.37 -12.71
C ARG A 58 12.54 -7.46 -13.37
N ALA A 59 13.36 -8.04 -14.24
CA ALA A 59 14.34 -7.28 -15.00
C ALA A 59 13.71 -6.39 -16.08
N ALA A 60 12.60 -6.86 -16.67
CA ALA A 60 11.86 -6.09 -17.67
C ALA A 60 11.05 -4.97 -16.99
N THR A 61 10.81 -3.88 -17.73
CA THR A 61 9.90 -2.82 -17.31
C THR A 61 8.53 -3.41 -16.98
N ILE A 62 7.99 -3.04 -15.83
CA ILE A 62 6.64 -3.45 -15.43
C ILE A 62 5.63 -2.64 -16.24
N ASP A 63 4.72 -3.35 -16.92
CA ASP A 63 3.62 -2.69 -17.63
C ASP A 63 2.56 -2.25 -16.63
N HIS A 64 2.42 -0.94 -16.46
CA HIS A 64 1.40 -0.31 -15.62
C HIS A 64 0.24 0.26 -16.43
N SER A 65 0.05 -0.15 -17.69
CA SER A 65 -1.06 0.35 -18.52
C SER A 65 -2.43 0.12 -17.89
N PHE A 66 -2.57 -0.98 -17.13
CA PHE A 66 -3.78 -1.25 -16.32
C PHE A 66 -3.91 -0.32 -15.10
N VAL A 67 -2.85 0.35 -14.69
CA VAL A 67 -2.82 1.28 -13.54
C VAL A 67 -3.36 2.67 -13.91
N GLU A 68 -3.58 2.93 -15.20
CA GLU A 68 -4.38 4.08 -15.64
C GLU A 68 -5.84 3.94 -15.16
N ASP A 69 -6.29 2.70 -14.88
CA ASP A 69 -7.51 2.48 -14.11
C ASP A 69 -7.21 2.65 -12.60
N PRO A 70 -7.70 3.75 -11.97
CA PRO A 70 -7.43 4.01 -10.54
C PRO A 70 -8.01 2.95 -9.60
N LYS A 71 -8.75 1.98 -10.11
CA LYS A 71 -9.32 0.88 -9.32
C LYS A 71 -8.31 -0.20 -8.98
N VAL A 72 -7.19 -0.31 -9.71
CA VAL A 72 -6.17 -1.35 -9.49
C VAL A 72 -5.10 -0.86 -8.53
N HIS A 73 -5.13 -1.35 -7.31
CA HIS A 73 -4.20 -0.97 -6.23
C HIS A 73 -4.17 -2.02 -5.12
N HIS A 74 -3.19 -1.91 -4.22
CA HIS A 74 -3.11 -2.68 -2.98
C HIS A 74 -3.37 -1.74 -1.81
N SER A 75 -4.25 -2.14 -0.89
CA SER A 75 -4.67 -1.32 0.25
C SER A 75 -4.20 -1.93 1.57
N PHE A 76 -3.62 -1.08 2.42
CA PHE A 76 -3.18 -1.44 3.76
C PHE A 76 -3.98 -0.65 4.81
N THR A 77 -4.41 -1.33 5.86
CA THR A 77 -5.08 -0.69 6.98
C THR A 77 -4.04 -0.08 7.93
N VAL A 78 -4.26 1.17 8.32
CA VAL A 78 -3.42 1.89 9.29
C VAL A 78 -4.30 2.60 10.33
N SER A 79 -3.68 2.99 11.46
CA SER A 79 -4.33 3.86 12.43
C SER A 79 -4.42 5.30 11.89
N PRO A 80 -5.33 6.14 12.45
CA PRO A 80 -5.39 7.56 12.10
C PRO A 80 -4.06 8.28 12.32
N GLU A 81 -3.35 7.99 13.40
CA GLU A 81 -2.04 8.57 13.72
C GLU A 81 -0.99 8.16 12.68
N THR A 82 -1.00 6.90 12.25
CA THR A 82 -0.09 6.42 11.20
C THR A 82 -0.37 7.09 9.86
N LEU A 83 -1.63 7.30 9.51
CA LEU A 83 -1.98 7.98 8.26
C LEU A 83 -1.51 9.43 8.25
N VAL A 84 -1.71 10.16 9.35
CA VAL A 84 -1.22 11.54 9.51
C VAL A 84 0.31 11.58 9.42
N ARG A 85 0.98 10.68 10.13
CA ARG A 85 2.44 10.56 10.08
C ARG A 85 2.94 10.23 8.67
N ALA A 86 2.22 9.37 7.94
CA ALA A 86 2.55 9.04 6.56
C ALA A 86 2.52 10.28 5.66
N CYS A 87 1.54 11.17 5.79
CA CYS A 87 1.49 12.40 5.01
C CYS A 87 2.77 13.24 5.18
N LYS A 88 3.23 13.40 6.42
CA LYS A 88 4.46 14.13 6.73
C LYS A 88 5.71 13.43 6.14
N VAL A 89 5.88 12.15 6.46
CA VAL A 89 7.04 11.36 6.02
C VAL A 89 7.09 11.25 4.50
N PHE A 90 5.96 11.05 3.84
CA PHE A 90 5.90 10.92 2.39
C PHE A 90 6.27 12.24 1.70
N ARG A 91 5.83 13.38 2.23
CA ARG A 91 6.26 14.70 1.75
C ARG A 91 7.78 14.88 1.91
N GLU A 92 8.32 14.61 3.10
CA GLU A 92 9.75 14.73 3.40
C GLU A 92 10.62 13.81 2.54
N ARG A 93 10.13 12.60 2.25
CA ARG A 93 10.83 11.61 1.43
C ARG A 93 10.52 11.72 -0.06
N GLN A 94 9.73 12.70 -0.48
CA GLN A 94 9.32 12.91 -1.87
C GLN A 94 8.68 11.66 -2.51
N ILE A 95 7.89 10.93 -1.73
CA ILE A 95 7.11 9.81 -2.23
C ILE A 95 6.06 10.36 -3.19
N ARG A 96 5.89 9.72 -4.34
CA ARG A 96 4.89 10.10 -5.32
C ARG A 96 3.49 9.84 -4.77
N ILE A 97 2.74 10.92 -4.53
CA ILE A 97 1.37 10.89 -4.03
C ILE A 97 0.39 11.09 -5.19
N GLU A 98 -0.70 10.34 -5.20
CA GLU A 98 -1.80 10.57 -6.13
C GLU A 98 -2.81 11.53 -5.51
N HIS A 99 -3.44 11.14 -4.39
CA HIS A 99 -4.36 12.02 -3.64
C HIS A 99 -4.72 11.44 -2.29
N LEU A 100 -5.25 12.30 -1.43
CA LEU A 100 -5.93 11.95 -0.19
C LEU A 100 -7.44 12.07 -0.42
N TYR A 101 -8.19 11.03 -0.07
CA TYR A 101 -9.62 10.98 -0.25
C TYR A 101 -10.36 10.64 1.05
N HIS A 102 -11.53 11.25 1.26
CA HIS A 102 -12.42 10.98 2.39
C HIS A 102 -13.66 10.28 1.88
N ARG A 103 -13.68 8.95 1.99
CA ARG A 103 -14.79 8.13 1.48
C ARG A 103 -15.90 8.05 2.51
N LYS A 104 -17.04 8.66 2.17
CA LYS A 104 -18.18 8.81 3.08
C LYS A 104 -19.07 7.57 3.12
N GLU A 105 -19.11 6.80 2.03
CA GLU A 105 -20.03 5.69 1.85
C GLU A 105 -19.41 4.57 1.00
N GLY A 106 -20.15 3.46 0.84
CA GLY A 106 -19.70 2.28 0.11
C GLY A 106 -19.26 1.16 1.06
N VAL A 107 -18.54 0.17 0.50
CA VAL A 107 -18.08 -1.00 1.28
C VAL A 107 -16.95 -0.63 2.24
N PHE A 108 -16.10 0.33 1.86
CA PHE A 108 -14.91 0.72 2.63
C PHE A 108 -14.88 2.23 2.92
N PRO A 109 -15.82 2.77 3.72
CA PRO A 109 -15.72 4.18 4.13
C PRO A 109 -14.46 4.37 4.98
N GLY A 110 -13.86 5.58 4.90
CA GLY A 110 -12.62 5.87 5.61
C GLY A 110 -11.82 7.00 4.97
N ARG A 111 -10.66 7.28 5.54
CA ARG A 111 -9.68 8.19 4.95
C ARG A 111 -8.65 7.38 4.20
N GLU A 112 -8.39 7.74 2.95
CA GLU A 112 -7.59 6.96 2.01
C GLU A 112 -6.46 7.83 1.44
N LEU A 113 -5.21 7.40 1.62
CA LEU A 113 -4.04 8.03 1.01
C LEU A 113 -3.50 7.13 -0.10
N TYR A 114 -3.59 7.58 -1.35
CA TYR A 114 -3.09 6.87 -2.54
C TYR A 114 -1.73 7.37 -2.94
N PHE A 115 -0.80 6.45 -3.15
CA PHE A 115 0.61 6.74 -3.47
C PHE A 115 1.23 5.59 -4.28
N PHE A 116 2.49 5.77 -4.68
CA PHE A 116 3.19 4.78 -5.51
C PHE A 116 4.46 4.28 -4.84
N ASP A 117 4.75 3.00 -5.01
CA ASP A 117 6.04 2.44 -4.66
C ASP A 117 7.12 2.84 -5.69
N PRO A 118 8.42 2.54 -5.45
CA PRO A 118 9.49 2.89 -6.39
C PRO A 118 9.37 2.26 -7.78
N SER A 119 8.63 1.18 -7.91
CA SER A 119 8.37 0.48 -9.18
C SER A 119 7.11 0.97 -9.89
N GLY A 120 6.38 1.94 -9.31
CA GLY A 120 5.16 2.51 -9.87
C GLY A 120 3.88 1.76 -9.54
N ASN A 121 3.92 0.80 -8.62
CA ASN A 121 2.69 0.16 -8.13
C ASN A 121 1.87 1.13 -7.31
N ARG A 122 0.56 1.22 -7.59
CA ARG A 122 -0.37 2.05 -6.82
C ARG A 122 -0.71 1.37 -5.50
N LEU A 123 -0.55 2.10 -4.41
CA LEU A 123 -0.84 1.65 -3.05
C LEU A 123 -1.82 2.60 -2.36
N GLU A 124 -2.45 2.10 -1.32
CA GLU A 124 -3.35 2.87 -0.47
C GLU A 124 -3.04 2.58 1.00
N LEU A 125 -2.94 3.63 1.81
CA LEU A 125 -3.07 3.53 3.26
C LEU A 125 -4.48 3.97 3.64
N ARG A 126 -5.18 3.16 4.40
CA ARG A 126 -6.57 3.42 4.77
C ARG A 126 -6.76 3.42 6.28
N ASP A 127 -7.30 4.54 6.77
CA ASP A 127 -7.82 4.65 8.13
C ASP A 127 -9.33 4.36 8.12
N PRO A 128 -9.77 3.19 8.60
CA PRO A 128 -11.17 2.82 8.59
C PRO A 128 -12.01 3.51 9.70
N THR A 129 -11.37 4.27 10.59
CA THR A 129 -12.06 4.92 11.71
C THR A 129 -12.67 6.27 11.32
N TRP A 130 -12.14 6.89 10.25
CA TRP A 130 -12.72 8.13 9.72
C TRP A 130 -14.10 7.86 9.12
N HIS A 131 -15.06 8.73 9.37
CA HIS A 131 -16.43 8.63 8.83
C HIS A 131 -16.98 10.01 8.46
N ALA A 132 -18.05 10.02 7.66
CA ALA A 132 -18.75 11.24 7.28
C ALA A 132 -19.15 12.08 8.52
N GLY A 133 -18.92 13.37 8.43
CA GLY A 133 -19.13 14.32 9.54
C GLY A 133 -17.85 14.66 10.31
N MET A 134 -16.80 13.87 10.20
CA MET A 134 -15.48 14.21 10.72
C MET A 134 -14.77 15.23 9.79
N PRO A 135 -13.76 15.98 10.28
CA PRO A 135 -12.99 16.92 9.46
C PRO A 135 -12.38 16.26 8.22
N GLU A 136 -12.32 16.99 7.11
CA GLU A 136 -11.76 16.58 5.83
C GLU A 136 -10.53 17.43 5.47
N PRO A 137 -9.41 17.32 6.22
CA PRO A 137 -8.21 18.09 5.92
C PRO A 137 -7.56 17.63 4.62
N THR A 138 -6.83 18.54 3.98
CA THR A 138 -6.00 18.22 2.81
C THR A 138 -4.76 17.40 3.22
N PHE A 139 -4.08 16.83 2.23
CA PHE A 139 -2.79 16.18 2.45
C PHE A 139 -1.76 17.13 3.09
N GLU A 140 -1.69 18.38 2.58
CA GLU A 140 -0.77 19.39 3.08
C GLU A 140 -1.08 19.78 4.54
N GLU A 141 -2.35 19.94 4.87
CA GLU A 141 -2.78 20.24 6.25
C GLU A 141 -2.39 19.11 7.21
N LEU A 142 -2.55 17.85 6.80
CA LEU A 142 -2.11 16.71 7.62
C LEU A 142 -0.59 16.62 7.71
N ALA A 143 0.13 16.90 6.62
CA ALA A 143 1.58 16.87 6.60
C ALA A 143 2.22 17.98 7.44
N ASP A 144 1.48 19.06 7.71
CA ASP A 144 1.94 20.19 8.54
C ASP A 144 1.75 19.95 10.05
N LEU A 145 0.99 18.93 10.44
CA LEU A 145 0.83 18.55 11.84
C LEU A 145 2.11 17.93 12.40
#